data_2596d0e80ac7f71f710eb9ec7957fd15
#
_entry.id   2596d0e80ac7f71f710eb9ec7957fd15
#
_cell.length_a   1.000
_cell.length_b   1.000
_cell.length_c   1.000
_cell.angle_alpha   90.00
_cell.angle_beta   90.00
_cell.angle_gamma   90.00
#
_symmetry.space_group_name_H-M   'P 1'
#
loop_
_entity.id
_entity.type
_entity.pdbx_description
1 polymer ?
#
loop_
_entity_poly.entity_id
_entity_poly.type
_entity_poly.pdbx_seq_one_letter_code
_entity_poly.pdbx_strand_id
1 'polypeptide(L)'
;RYAGVTWKKDNSGFYYGRHPKPGEVPTGEENYNRHLFYHRLGTNPKDDPKIFGEGRPREQSYGTSLSDDGKYLLLVVSHGWNSTDLYFRDETDPNSEFTPIVEGKDAIFHGRIIGRTLYMVTNFQAARYKIVSVDLENPNEENWTTVIPESPDLTIEDVEFVKGHIVLSVLK
;
A
#
# COMPACT_ATOMS: atom_id res chain seq x y z
N ARG A 1 -0.80 20.49 2.26
CA ARG A 1 -1.17 19.15 1.75
C ARG A 1 -0.27 18.15 2.43
N TYR A 2 -0.83 17.14 3.06
CA TYR A 2 -0.05 16.09 3.70
C TYR A 2 0.37 15.10 2.62
N ALA A 3 1.67 14.89 2.46
CA ALA A 3 2.24 13.80 1.71
C ALA A 3 2.84 12.82 2.72
N GLY A 4 2.36 11.59 2.75
CA GLY A 4 3.07 10.52 3.45
C GLY A 4 4.39 10.26 2.75
N VAL A 5 5.45 10.02 3.52
CA VAL A 5 6.76 9.60 3.00
C VAL A 5 7.15 8.27 3.60
N THR A 6 7.73 7.40 2.79
CA THR A 6 8.24 6.09 3.22
C THR A 6 9.75 6.08 3.00
N TRP A 7 10.52 6.15 4.08
CA TRP A 7 11.97 6.15 4.04
C TRP A 7 12.53 4.76 3.76
N LYS A 8 13.55 4.70 2.91
CA LYS A 8 14.38 3.49 2.81
C LYS A 8 15.15 3.26 4.11
N LYS A 9 15.37 2.00 4.48
CA LYS A 9 16.07 1.63 5.73
C LYS A 9 17.50 2.13 5.81
N ASP A 10 18.17 2.27 4.67
CA ASP A 10 19.54 2.78 4.54
C ASP A 10 19.61 4.32 4.53
N ASN A 11 18.48 4.99 4.65
CA ASN A 11 18.33 6.44 4.55
C ASN A 11 18.84 7.03 3.21
N SER A 12 18.96 6.24 2.15
CA SER A 12 19.41 6.71 0.83
C SER A 12 18.37 7.57 0.10
N GLY A 13 17.10 7.46 0.51
CA GLY A 13 15.99 8.19 -0.11
C GLY A 13 14.64 7.78 0.46
N PHE A 14 13.58 8.25 -0.16
CA PHE A 14 12.21 7.99 0.27
C PHE A 14 11.23 7.97 -0.90
N TYR A 15 10.13 7.26 -0.71
CA TYR A 15 8.96 7.25 -1.59
C TYR A 15 7.95 8.27 -1.13
N TYR A 16 7.30 8.96 -2.07
CA TYR A 16 6.29 9.96 -1.77
C TYR A 16 5.26 10.12 -2.88
N GLY A 17 4.01 10.35 -2.49
CA GLY A 17 2.95 10.71 -3.42
C GLY A 17 2.97 12.21 -3.70
N ARG A 18 2.89 12.62 -4.96
CA ARG A 18 2.84 14.03 -5.35
C ARG A 18 1.68 14.31 -6.30
N HIS A 19 0.97 15.39 -6.04
CA HIS A 19 0.08 16.01 -7.02
C HIS A 19 0.87 16.70 -8.13
N PRO A 20 0.27 16.86 -9.31
CA PRO A 20 0.84 17.68 -10.37
C PRO A 20 1.18 19.09 -9.88
N LYS A 21 2.21 19.69 -10.44
CA LYS A 21 2.54 21.10 -10.24
C LYS A 21 1.61 21.97 -11.09
N PRO A 22 1.41 23.25 -10.73
CA PRO A 22 0.71 24.20 -11.59
C PRO A 22 1.29 24.20 -13.00
N GLY A 23 0.45 24.02 -14.01
CA GLY A 23 0.82 23.95 -15.43
C GLY A 23 1.21 22.54 -15.94
N GLU A 24 1.34 21.52 -15.07
CA GLU A 24 1.55 20.11 -15.49
C GLU A 24 0.22 19.45 -15.95
N VAL A 25 -0.93 20.00 -15.55
CA VAL A 25 -2.27 19.54 -15.89
C VAL A 25 -3.19 20.72 -16.17
N PRO A 26 -4.35 20.55 -16.85
CA PRO A 26 -5.35 21.61 -17.02
C PRO A 26 -5.81 22.20 -15.68
N THR A 27 -6.18 23.49 -15.72
CA THR A 27 -6.72 24.19 -14.54
C THR A 27 -7.95 23.47 -13.97
N GLY A 28 -7.95 23.20 -12.67
CA GLY A 28 -8.99 22.44 -11.96
C GLY A 28 -8.67 20.96 -11.79
N GLU A 29 -7.62 20.45 -12.41
CA GLU A 29 -7.19 19.03 -12.28
C GLU A 29 -6.01 18.84 -11.31
N GLU A 30 -5.58 19.88 -10.62
CA GLU A 30 -4.39 19.83 -9.73
C GLU A 30 -4.58 18.95 -8.49
N ASN A 31 -5.82 18.55 -8.19
CA ASN A 31 -6.13 17.61 -7.10
C ASN A 31 -6.20 16.15 -7.55
N TYR A 32 -6.08 15.92 -8.85
CA TYR A 32 -6.07 14.60 -9.49
C TYR A 32 -4.67 14.25 -10.00
N ASN A 33 -4.54 13.14 -10.73
CA ASN A 33 -3.31 12.73 -11.40
C ASN A 33 -2.11 12.64 -10.45
N ARG A 34 -2.33 12.11 -9.26
CA ARG A 34 -1.22 11.80 -8.33
C ARG A 34 -0.34 10.73 -8.95
N HIS A 35 0.96 10.81 -8.64
CA HIS A 35 1.91 9.76 -8.96
C HIS A 35 2.77 9.47 -7.74
N LEU A 36 3.30 8.25 -7.68
CA LEU A 36 4.31 7.86 -6.71
C LEU A 36 5.69 8.14 -7.30
N PHE A 37 6.54 8.81 -6.52
CA PHE A 37 7.90 9.18 -6.86
C PHE A 37 8.88 8.56 -5.87
N TYR A 38 10.12 8.46 -6.29
CA TYR A 38 11.25 8.17 -5.43
C TYR A 38 12.22 9.35 -5.43
N HIS A 39 12.56 9.86 -4.25
CA HIS A 39 13.60 10.85 -4.08
C HIS A 39 14.86 10.21 -3.52
N ARG A 40 15.99 10.38 -4.22
CA ARG A 40 17.31 10.01 -3.71
C ARG A 40 17.91 11.21 -2.98
N LEU A 41 18.38 11.03 -1.75
CA LEU A 41 19.01 12.13 -1.03
C LEU A 41 20.24 12.68 -1.77
N GLY A 42 20.36 14.02 -1.78
CA GLY A 42 21.42 14.71 -2.46
C GLY A 42 21.19 14.98 -3.95
N THR A 43 20.05 14.54 -4.52
CA THR A 43 19.67 14.86 -5.90
C THR A 43 18.66 16.01 -5.96
N ASN A 44 18.42 16.53 -7.17
CA ASN A 44 17.41 17.57 -7.36
C ASN A 44 16.01 16.93 -7.42
N PRO A 45 15.04 17.35 -6.57
CA PRO A 45 13.67 16.79 -6.59
C PRO A 45 12.89 16.99 -7.90
N LYS A 46 13.38 17.82 -8.82
CA LYS A 46 12.78 17.98 -10.15
C LYS A 46 13.02 16.78 -11.05
N ASP A 47 14.09 16.03 -10.77
CA ASP A 47 14.55 14.90 -11.56
C ASP A 47 14.10 13.56 -10.95
N ASP A 48 13.25 13.59 -9.91
CA ASP A 48 12.74 12.39 -9.27
C ASP A 48 11.93 11.54 -10.24
N PRO A 49 12.25 10.23 -10.36
CA PRO A 49 11.52 9.34 -11.24
C PRO A 49 10.10 9.09 -10.71
N LYS A 50 9.12 9.09 -11.62
CA LYS A 50 7.81 8.51 -11.36
C LYS A 50 7.97 7.00 -11.34
N ILE A 51 7.57 6.33 -10.28
CA ILE A 51 7.70 4.88 -10.14
C ILE A 51 6.36 4.15 -10.21
N PHE A 52 5.24 4.88 -10.10
CA PHE A 52 3.90 4.33 -10.27
C PHE A 52 2.87 5.43 -10.57
N GLY A 53 1.77 5.05 -11.25
CA GLY A 53 0.61 5.92 -11.50
C GLY A 53 0.47 6.41 -12.93
N GLU A 54 1.47 6.24 -13.79
CA GLU A 54 1.37 6.65 -15.20
C GLU A 54 0.30 5.85 -15.93
N GLY A 55 -0.60 6.53 -16.69
CA GLY A 55 -1.69 5.89 -17.40
C GLY A 55 -2.83 5.33 -16.55
N ARG A 56 -2.81 5.52 -15.23
CA ARG A 56 -3.86 5.05 -14.32
C ARG A 56 -4.96 6.10 -14.11
N PRO A 57 -6.15 5.71 -13.62
CA PRO A 57 -7.23 6.64 -13.33
C PRO A 57 -6.78 7.82 -12.46
N ARG A 58 -7.14 9.03 -12.86
CA ARG A 58 -6.68 10.29 -12.25
C ARG A 58 -7.09 10.48 -10.79
N GLU A 59 -8.16 9.78 -10.36
CA GLU A 59 -8.73 9.85 -9.01
C GLU A 59 -7.96 9.00 -8.00
N GLN A 60 -7.08 8.10 -8.46
CA GLN A 60 -6.31 7.21 -7.60
C GLN A 60 -5.34 7.98 -6.69
N SER A 61 -5.14 7.43 -5.50
CA SER A 61 -4.10 7.89 -4.60
C SER A 61 -3.23 6.72 -4.12
N TYR A 62 -2.00 7.03 -3.76
CA TYR A 62 -0.96 6.04 -3.50
C TYR A 62 -0.38 6.22 -2.10
N GLY A 63 -0.38 5.15 -1.33
CA GLY A 63 0.32 5.03 -0.06
C GLY A 63 1.36 3.92 -0.12
N THR A 64 2.45 4.08 0.60
CA THR A 64 3.49 3.06 0.67
C THR A 64 3.91 2.79 2.10
N SER A 65 4.40 1.57 2.35
CA SER A 65 5.09 1.18 3.57
C SER A 65 6.16 0.15 3.28
N LEU A 66 7.24 0.13 4.07
CA LEU A 66 8.29 -0.88 3.96
C LEU A 66 8.08 -1.98 5.00
N SER A 67 8.46 -3.22 4.63
CA SER A 67 8.65 -4.29 5.60
C SER A 67 9.68 -3.89 6.66
N ASP A 68 9.63 -4.53 7.83
CA ASP A 68 10.52 -4.18 8.94
C ASP A 68 12.01 -4.35 8.62
N ASP A 69 12.34 -5.30 7.75
CA ASP A 69 13.70 -5.52 7.23
C ASP A 69 14.05 -4.61 6.05
N GLY A 70 13.07 -3.86 5.50
CA GLY A 70 13.24 -2.97 4.35
C GLY A 70 13.32 -3.68 3.00
N LYS A 71 13.10 -4.99 2.97
CA LYS A 71 13.22 -5.79 1.75
C LYS A 71 12.08 -5.58 0.78
N TYR A 72 10.85 -5.41 1.29
CA TYR A 72 9.66 -5.27 0.46
C TYR A 72 8.99 -3.93 0.65
N LEU A 73 8.63 -3.30 -0.45
CA LEU A 73 7.78 -2.11 -0.49
C LEU A 73 6.35 -2.55 -0.79
N LEU A 74 5.43 -2.29 0.13
CA LEU A 74 3.99 -2.42 -0.09
C LEU A 74 3.47 -1.11 -0.67
N LEU A 75 2.69 -1.21 -1.74
CA LEU A 75 1.95 -0.10 -2.35
C LEU A 75 0.45 -0.34 -2.20
N VAL A 76 -0.24 0.63 -1.66
CA VAL A 76 -1.70 0.70 -1.57
C VAL A 76 -2.20 1.72 -2.58
N VAL A 77 -3.05 1.29 -3.50
CA VAL A 77 -3.74 2.14 -4.48
C VAL A 77 -5.19 2.31 -4.03
N SER A 78 -5.60 3.52 -3.67
CA SER A 78 -6.97 3.79 -3.23
C SER A 78 -7.82 4.30 -4.38
N HIS A 79 -9.01 3.71 -4.54
CA HIS A 79 -10.05 4.09 -5.49
C HIS A 79 -11.18 4.82 -4.75
N GLY A 80 -10.90 6.04 -4.30
CA GLY A 80 -11.80 6.76 -3.41
C GLY A 80 -11.84 6.16 -2.00
N TRP A 81 -13.05 5.93 -1.46
CA TRP A 81 -13.26 5.48 -0.08
C TRP A 81 -13.59 4.00 0.05
N ASN A 82 -13.93 3.34 -1.06
CA ASN A 82 -14.63 2.04 -1.02
C ASN A 82 -13.75 0.85 -1.38
N SER A 83 -12.67 1.06 -2.12
CA SER A 83 -11.82 -0.06 -2.54
C SER A 83 -10.34 0.33 -2.65
N THR A 84 -9.49 -0.68 -2.50
CA THR A 84 -8.05 -0.54 -2.63
C THR A 84 -7.45 -1.73 -3.37
N ASP A 85 -6.41 -1.46 -4.17
CA ASP A 85 -5.54 -2.51 -4.69
C ASP A 85 -4.24 -2.54 -3.88
N LEU A 86 -3.61 -3.71 -3.83
CA LEU A 86 -2.32 -3.91 -3.19
C LEU A 86 -1.31 -4.49 -4.16
N TYR A 87 -0.13 -3.89 -4.14
CA TYR A 87 1.03 -4.36 -4.89
C TYR A 87 2.25 -4.42 -3.96
N PHE A 88 3.21 -5.25 -4.29
CA PHE A 88 4.51 -5.22 -3.63
C PHE A 88 5.66 -5.20 -4.64
N ARG A 89 6.82 -4.77 -4.17
CA ARG A 89 8.07 -4.79 -4.91
C ARG A 89 9.23 -5.23 -4.00
N ASP A 90 10.14 -6.05 -4.53
CA ASP A 90 11.38 -6.42 -3.83
C ASP A 90 12.40 -5.28 -3.99
N GLU A 91 12.74 -4.61 -2.89
CA GLU A 91 13.68 -3.49 -2.86
C GLU A 91 15.15 -3.93 -2.92
N THR A 92 15.43 -5.23 -2.86
CA THR A 92 16.78 -5.78 -2.99
C THR A 92 17.16 -6.07 -4.44
N ASP A 93 16.17 -6.19 -5.33
CA ASP A 93 16.36 -6.33 -6.77
C ASP A 93 16.06 -5.00 -7.48
N PRO A 94 17.09 -4.33 -8.06
CA PRO A 94 16.89 -3.06 -8.76
C PRO A 94 16.02 -3.15 -10.01
N ASN A 95 15.78 -4.35 -10.53
CA ASN A 95 14.91 -4.61 -11.70
C ASN A 95 13.51 -5.08 -11.29
N SER A 96 13.23 -5.19 -10.00
CA SER A 96 11.92 -5.60 -9.51
C SER A 96 10.85 -4.58 -9.90
N GLU A 97 9.75 -5.08 -10.44
CA GLU A 97 8.55 -4.31 -10.72
C GLU A 97 7.48 -4.54 -9.64
N PHE A 98 6.43 -3.69 -9.65
CA PHE A 98 5.31 -3.90 -8.74
C PHE A 98 4.48 -5.12 -9.17
N THR A 99 4.42 -6.11 -8.30
CA THR A 99 3.63 -7.33 -8.48
C THR A 99 2.28 -7.14 -7.78
N PRO A 100 1.15 -7.36 -8.47
CA PRO A 100 -0.17 -7.26 -7.84
C PRO A 100 -0.40 -8.42 -6.84
N ILE A 101 -1.00 -8.10 -5.70
CA ILE A 101 -1.55 -9.06 -4.72
C ILE A 101 -3.08 -9.03 -4.81
N VAL A 102 -3.62 -7.82 -4.86
CA VAL A 102 -5.06 -7.55 -5.00
C VAL A 102 -5.23 -6.50 -6.09
N GLU A 103 -6.08 -6.76 -7.07
CA GLU A 103 -6.44 -5.78 -8.09
C GLU A 103 -7.91 -5.92 -8.49
N GLY A 104 -8.62 -4.78 -8.58
CA GLY A 104 -9.98 -4.69 -9.12
C GLY A 104 -11.08 -5.31 -8.26
N LYS A 105 -10.85 -5.51 -6.95
CA LYS A 105 -11.89 -6.00 -6.03
C LYS A 105 -12.64 -4.82 -5.40
N ASP A 106 -13.97 -4.94 -5.30
CA ASP A 106 -14.80 -3.96 -4.59
C ASP A 106 -14.74 -4.21 -3.07
N ALA A 107 -13.57 -3.97 -2.50
CA ALA A 107 -13.30 -4.12 -1.07
C ALA A 107 -12.08 -3.30 -0.65
N ILE A 108 -11.99 -3.05 0.65
CA ILE A 108 -10.84 -2.39 1.27
C ILE A 108 -9.83 -3.46 1.68
N PHE A 109 -8.58 -3.22 1.33
CA PHE A 109 -7.44 -4.01 1.76
C PHE A 109 -6.34 -3.06 2.24
N HIS A 110 -5.80 -3.34 3.40
CA HIS A 110 -4.61 -2.69 3.91
C HIS A 110 -3.84 -3.71 4.76
N GLY A 111 -2.59 -3.46 5.02
CA GLY A 111 -1.81 -4.44 5.78
C GLY A 111 -0.36 -4.07 5.95
N ARG A 112 0.39 -5.03 6.46
CA ARG A 112 1.81 -4.91 6.73
C ARG A 112 2.55 -6.18 6.31
N ILE A 113 3.71 -6.00 5.69
CA ILE A 113 4.61 -7.10 5.37
C ILE A 113 5.57 -7.32 6.55
N ILE A 114 5.59 -8.56 7.05
CA ILE A 114 6.49 -9.02 8.11
C ILE A 114 7.30 -10.20 7.55
N GLY A 115 8.60 -10.00 7.39
CA GLY A 115 9.43 -10.94 6.64
C GLY A 115 8.92 -11.06 5.20
N ARG A 116 8.46 -12.25 4.79
CA ARG A 116 7.88 -12.53 3.47
C ARG A 116 6.36 -12.63 3.48
N THR A 117 5.73 -12.44 4.61
CA THR A 117 4.28 -12.57 4.75
C THR A 117 3.61 -11.22 4.83
N LEU A 118 2.64 -10.97 3.95
CA LEU A 118 1.72 -9.85 4.08
C LEU A 118 0.54 -10.29 4.94
N TYR A 119 0.28 -9.56 6.01
CA TYR A 119 -0.96 -9.65 6.79
C TYR A 119 -1.90 -8.54 6.33
N MET A 120 -3.05 -8.93 5.76
CA MET A 120 -4.05 -8.00 5.23
C MET A 120 -5.28 -7.99 6.13
N VAL A 121 -5.74 -6.79 6.44
CA VAL A 121 -7.07 -6.52 6.99
C VAL A 121 -7.99 -6.20 5.82
N THR A 122 -9.14 -6.84 5.74
CA THR A 122 -10.05 -6.65 4.61
C THR A 122 -11.51 -6.90 4.99
N ASN A 123 -12.40 -6.14 4.33
CA ASN A 123 -13.84 -6.40 4.34
C ASN A 123 -14.29 -7.29 3.16
N PHE A 124 -13.35 -7.85 2.40
CA PHE A 124 -13.65 -8.75 1.29
C PHE A 124 -14.33 -10.03 1.81
N GLN A 125 -15.61 -10.22 1.45
CA GLN A 125 -16.46 -11.31 1.96
C GLN A 125 -16.48 -11.39 3.51
N ALA A 126 -16.41 -10.22 4.19
CA ALA A 126 -16.37 -10.11 5.65
C ALA A 126 -16.74 -8.68 6.05
N ALA A 127 -18.03 -8.37 6.19
CA ALA A 127 -18.52 -7.00 6.43
C ALA A 127 -17.94 -6.35 7.69
N ARG A 128 -17.56 -7.15 8.70
CA ARG A 128 -16.92 -6.72 9.95
C ARG A 128 -15.41 -6.92 9.97
N TYR A 129 -14.83 -7.08 8.78
CA TYR A 129 -13.42 -7.35 8.54
C TYR A 129 -12.92 -8.70 9.04
N LYS A 130 -11.87 -9.15 8.40
CA LYS A 130 -11.08 -10.35 8.75
C LYS A 130 -9.60 -10.05 8.49
N ILE A 131 -8.72 -10.89 9.02
CA ILE A 131 -7.29 -10.84 8.71
C ILE A 131 -6.90 -12.08 7.94
N VAL A 132 -6.24 -11.88 6.82
CA VAL A 132 -5.66 -12.95 6.00
C VAL A 132 -4.16 -12.76 5.88
N SER A 133 -3.41 -13.85 5.78
CA SER A 133 -1.99 -13.85 5.46
C SER A 133 -1.75 -14.31 4.03
N VAL A 134 -0.76 -13.72 3.40
CA VAL A 134 -0.35 -13.99 2.01
C VAL A 134 1.15 -14.16 1.97
N ASP A 135 1.61 -15.28 1.41
CA ASP A 135 3.02 -15.47 1.09
C ASP A 135 3.35 -14.74 -0.22
N LEU A 136 4.31 -13.81 -0.18
CA LEU A 136 4.70 -13.01 -1.35
C LEU A 136 5.35 -13.82 -2.49
N GLU A 137 5.77 -15.05 -2.25
CA GLU A 137 6.19 -15.95 -3.33
C GLU A 137 4.99 -16.51 -4.12
N ASN A 138 3.83 -16.61 -3.49
CA ASN A 138 2.60 -17.13 -4.08
C ASN A 138 1.39 -16.26 -3.73
N PRO A 139 1.34 -15.01 -4.21
CA PRO A 139 0.39 -13.99 -3.73
C PRO A 139 -1.05 -14.20 -4.21
N ASN A 140 -1.32 -15.19 -5.07
CA ASN A 140 -2.64 -15.46 -5.62
C ASN A 140 -3.68 -15.73 -4.53
N GLU A 141 -4.94 -15.30 -4.76
CA GLU A 141 -6.04 -15.40 -3.80
C GLU A 141 -6.27 -16.82 -3.27
N GLU A 142 -6.11 -17.82 -4.10
CA GLU A 142 -6.27 -19.23 -3.74
C GLU A 142 -5.30 -19.70 -2.63
N ASN A 143 -4.19 -18.98 -2.43
CA ASN A 143 -3.17 -19.27 -1.42
C ASN A 143 -3.33 -18.42 -0.15
N TRP A 144 -4.36 -17.56 -0.09
CA TRP A 144 -4.59 -16.74 1.09
C TRP A 144 -5.09 -17.59 2.26
N THR A 145 -4.54 -17.34 3.44
CA THR A 145 -4.92 -18.07 4.65
C THR A 145 -5.62 -17.12 5.63
N THR A 146 -6.82 -17.46 6.06
CA THR A 146 -7.52 -16.70 7.11
C THR A 146 -6.81 -16.90 8.45
N VAL A 147 -6.29 -15.83 9.01
CA VAL A 147 -5.62 -15.80 10.32
C VAL A 147 -6.62 -15.48 11.44
N ILE A 148 -7.45 -14.46 11.21
CA ILE A 148 -8.54 -14.08 12.10
C ILE A 148 -9.81 -13.97 11.26
N PRO A 149 -10.79 -14.86 11.47
CA PRO A 149 -12.06 -14.81 10.75
C PRO A 149 -12.91 -13.61 11.20
N GLU A 150 -13.89 -13.24 10.38
CA GLU A 150 -14.92 -12.29 10.77
C GLU A 150 -15.64 -12.76 12.03
N SER A 151 -15.84 -11.84 12.96
CA SER A 151 -16.64 -12.09 14.17
C SER A 151 -18.12 -11.75 13.92
N PRO A 152 -19.06 -12.53 14.44
CA PRO A 152 -20.48 -12.19 14.34
C PRO A 152 -20.85 -10.94 15.16
N ASP A 153 -20.07 -10.61 16.21
CA ASP A 153 -20.41 -9.59 17.20
C ASP A 153 -19.44 -8.42 17.26
N LEU A 154 -18.24 -8.57 16.66
CA LEU A 154 -17.17 -7.58 16.76
C LEU A 154 -16.73 -7.12 15.36
N THR A 155 -16.56 -5.82 15.20
CA THR A 155 -15.97 -5.22 13.99
C THR A 155 -14.51 -4.85 14.27
N ILE A 156 -13.60 -5.28 13.41
CA ILE A 156 -12.19 -4.85 13.52
C ILE A 156 -12.11 -3.39 13.06
N GLU A 157 -11.60 -2.50 13.93
CA GLU A 157 -11.40 -1.08 13.64
C GLU A 157 -9.94 -0.79 13.32
N ASP A 158 -9.02 -1.43 14.05
CA ASP A 158 -7.58 -1.20 13.88
C ASP A 158 -6.78 -2.46 14.21
N VAL A 159 -5.59 -2.57 13.62
CA VAL A 159 -4.70 -3.72 13.77
C VAL A 159 -3.26 -3.27 13.93
N GLU A 160 -2.64 -3.68 15.02
CA GLU A 160 -1.23 -3.46 15.28
C GLU A 160 -0.45 -4.78 15.37
N PHE A 161 0.77 -4.77 14.84
CA PHE A 161 1.67 -5.93 14.87
C PHE A 161 2.84 -5.64 15.82
N VAL A 162 2.86 -6.31 16.98
CA VAL A 162 3.84 -6.06 18.04
C VAL A 162 4.50 -7.37 18.46
N LYS A 163 5.81 -7.48 18.23
CA LYS A 163 6.64 -8.61 18.70
C LYS A 163 6.03 -10.00 18.45
N GLY A 164 5.53 -10.23 17.22
CA GLY A 164 4.93 -11.52 16.83
C GLY A 164 3.49 -11.73 17.28
N HIS A 165 2.83 -10.68 17.80
CA HIS A 165 1.43 -10.68 18.16
C HIS A 165 0.64 -9.76 17.25
N ILE A 166 -0.62 -10.12 16.99
CA ILE A 166 -1.61 -9.26 16.36
C ILE A 166 -2.50 -8.70 17.47
N VAL A 167 -2.52 -7.39 17.59
CA VAL A 167 -3.35 -6.66 18.58
C VAL A 167 -4.49 -5.98 17.81
N LEU A 168 -5.72 -6.21 18.22
CA LEU A 168 -6.90 -5.67 17.58
C LEU A 168 -7.57 -4.63 18.46
N SER A 169 -7.97 -3.50 17.84
CA SER A 169 -9.05 -2.65 18.34
C SER A 169 -10.34 -3.10 17.71
N VAL A 170 -11.37 -3.35 18.51
CA VAL A 170 -12.66 -3.86 18.04
C VAL A 170 -13.82 -3.07 18.61
N LEU A 171 -14.85 -2.89 17.80
CA LEU A 171 -16.14 -2.31 18.20
C LEU A 171 -17.17 -3.43 18.36
N LYS A 172 -17.99 -3.32 19.41
CA LYS A 172 -19.13 -4.22 19.67
C LYS A 172 -20.45 -3.56 19.31
#